data_df3d8fb883aca87f91666ea0e58e5463
#
_entry.id   df3d8fb883aca87f91666ea0e58e5463
#
_cell.length_a   1.000
_cell.length_b   1.000
_cell.length_c   1.000
_cell.angle_alpha   90.00
_cell.angle_beta   90.00
_cell.angle_gamma   90.00
#
_symmetry.space_group_name_H-M   'P 1'
#
loop_
_entity.id
_entity.type
_entity.pdbx_description
1 polymer ?
#
loop_
_entity_poly.entity_id
_entity_poly.type
_entity_poly.pdbx_seq_one_letter_code
_entity_poly.pdbx_strand_id
1 'polypeptide(L)'
;MKQLLYLILVLPLLAMTPPNKEAKQRKVVEEYVHTLLNTDDEVIQNIAKKEDIVNIFPSFSFTKTYPTEETEGLVDFLLYVKRTLQGHRYKILNFKEANKKLKREGGAIASDKGDVYYIDIDGDGVFFYAAVVVDDDNKIISIAIGMCLNPKRLCFLYL
;
A
#
# COMPACT_ATOMS: atom_id res chain seq x y z
N MET A 1 -5.51 60.61 -29.55
CA MET A 1 -5.62 59.99 -28.24
C MET A 1 -5.73 58.50 -28.43
N LYS A 2 -4.65 57.74 -28.18
CA LYS A 2 -4.60 56.28 -28.30
C LYS A 2 -4.78 55.71 -26.89
N GLN A 3 -5.93 55.11 -26.59
CA GLN A 3 -6.14 54.39 -25.37
C GLN A 3 -5.48 53.01 -25.51
N LEU A 4 -4.44 52.78 -24.72
CA LEU A 4 -3.74 51.51 -24.59
C LEU A 4 -4.57 50.62 -23.63
N LEU A 5 -5.25 49.62 -24.17
CA LEU A 5 -6.01 48.64 -23.39
C LEU A 5 -5.00 47.65 -22.84
N TYR A 6 -4.65 47.76 -21.54
CA TYR A 6 -3.89 46.74 -20.82
C TYR A 6 -4.79 45.55 -20.54
N LEU A 7 -4.68 44.54 -21.38
CA LEU A 7 -5.27 43.22 -21.10
C LEU A 7 -4.40 42.53 -20.02
N ILE A 8 -4.79 42.69 -18.78
CA ILE A 8 -4.17 41.94 -17.67
C ILE A 8 -4.65 40.49 -17.80
N LEU A 9 -3.78 39.64 -18.36
CA LEU A 9 -3.96 38.21 -18.40
C LEU A 9 -3.74 37.68 -16.98
N VAL A 10 -4.80 37.63 -16.19
CA VAL A 10 -4.78 36.92 -14.90
C VAL A 10 -4.78 35.43 -15.22
N LEU A 11 -3.59 34.87 -15.34
CA LEU A 11 -3.40 33.42 -15.27
C LEU A 11 -3.91 32.97 -13.91
N PRO A 12 -4.90 32.08 -13.82
CA PRO A 12 -5.22 31.46 -12.56
C PRO A 12 -3.98 30.65 -12.16
N LEU A 13 -3.23 31.13 -11.16
CA LEU A 13 -2.35 30.28 -10.39
C LEU A 13 -3.28 29.22 -9.79
N LEU A 14 -3.36 28.09 -10.47
CA LEU A 14 -3.84 26.85 -9.84
C LEU A 14 -2.93 26.64 -8.65
N ALA A 15 -3.36 27.11 -7.49
CA ALA A 15 -2.74 26.79 -6.23
C ALA A 15 -2.80 25.26 -6.15
N MET A 16 -1.70 24.60 -6.50
CA MET A 16 -1.53 23.19 -6.24
C MET A 16 -1.54 23.05 -4.72
N THR A 17 -2.71 22.81 -4.16
CA THR A 17 -2.81 22.39 -2.77
C THR A 17 -1.92 21.18 -2.63
N PRO A 18 -0.96 21.17 -1.69
CA PRO A 18 -0.11 20.03 -1.50
C PRO A 18 -1.00 18.80 -1.29
N PRO A 19 -0.68 17.66 -1.92
CA PRO A 19 -1.47 16.45 -1.78
C PRO A 19 -1.66 16.17 -0.28
N ASN A 20 -2.91 15.91 0.12
CA ASN A 20 -3.21 15.59 1.51
C ASN A 20 -2.49 14.28 1.90
N LYS A 21 -2.35 14.00 3.18
CA LYS A 21 -1.67 12.81 3.72
C LYS A 21 -2.19 11.54 3.03
N GLU A 22 -3.50 11.39 2.94
CA GLU A 22 -4.14 10.22 2.33
C GLU A 22 -3.71 10.01 0.87
N ALA A 23 -3.67 11.07 0.07
CA ALA A 23 -3.25 10.95 -1.34
C ALA A 23 -1.78 10.52 -1.47
N LYS A 24 -0.90 11.00 -0.58
CA LYS A 24 0.51 10.59 -0.55
C LYS A 24 0.65 9.12 -0.17
N GLN A 25 -0.03 8.69 0.86
CA GLN A 25 0.01 7.31 1.34
C GLN A 25 -0.59 6.35 0.31
N ARG A 26 -1.71 6.71 -0.31
CA ARG A 26 -2.32 5.91 -1.39
C ARG A 26 -1.33 5.71 -2.55
N LYS A 27 -0.62 6.77 -2.94
CA LYS A 27 0.42 6.70 -3.97
C LYS A 27 1.55 5.75 -3.60
N VAL A 28 1.99 5.73 -2.36
CA VAL A 28 2.99 4.77 -1.86
C VAL A 28 2.52 3.32 -2.02
N VAL A 29 1.25 3.05 -1.73
CA VAL A 29 0.68 1.70 -1.91
C VAL A 29 0.54 1.36 -3.40
N GLU A 30 0.17 2.32 -4.25
CA GLU A 30 0.14 2.14 -5.71
C GLU A 30 1.53 1.82 -6.27
N GLU A 31 2.56 2.54 -5.82
CA GLU A 31 3.95 2.30 -6.20
C GLU A 31 4.44 0.91 -5.75
N TYR A 32 4.08 0.49 -4.54
CA TYR A 32 4.36 -0.86 -4.06
C TYR A 32 3.74 -1.93 -4.96
N VAL A 33 2.44 -1.82 -5.22
CA VAL A 33 1.74 -2.80 -6.07
C VAL A 33 2.30 -2.82 -7.50
N HIS A 34 2.57 -1.65 -8.06
CA HIS A 34 3.18 -1.53 -9.38
C HIS A 34 4.56 -2.20 -9.42
N THR A 35 5.42 -1.93 -8.43
CA THR A 35 6.74 -2.57 -8.32
C THR A 35 6.61 -4.08 -8.19
N LEU A 36 5.71 -4.56 -7.33
CA LEU A 36 5.49 -5.99 -7.11
C LEU A 36 5.08 -6.71 -8.40
N LEU A 37 4.16 -6.13 -9.17
CA LEU A 37 3.68 -6.73 -10.42
C LEU A 37 4.74 -6.74 -11.53
N ASN A 38 5.67 -5.78 -11.53
CA ASN A 38 6.69 -5.63 -12.57
C ASN A 38 8.06 -6.23 -12.18
N THR A 39 8.23 -6.70 -10.96
CA THR A 39 9.47 -7.40 -10.54
C THR A 39 9.36 -8.88 -10.88
N ASP A 40 10.37 -9.46 -11.51
CA ASP A 40 10.38 -10.88 -11.84
C ASP A 40 10.33 -11.77 -10.59
N ASP A 41 9.64 -12.90 -10.69
CA ASP A 41 9.50 -13.84 -9.57
C ASP A 41 10.85 -14.32 -9.06
N GLU A 42 11.81 -14.55 -9.96
CA GLU A 42 13.17 -14.96 -9.63
C GLU A 42 13.90 -13.90 -8.78
N VAL A 43 13.71 -12.61 -9.08
CA VAL A 43 14.27 -11.52 -8.29
C VAL A 43 13.69 -11.52 -6.88
N ILE A 44 12.38 -11.73 -6.74
CA ILE A 44 11.72 -11.80 -5.43
C ILE A 44 12.18 -13.04 -4.66
N GLN A 45 12.29 -14.19 -5.32
CA GLN A 45 12.75 -15.46 -4.72
C GLN A 45 14.19 -15.40 -4.21
N ASN A 46 15.04 -14.59 -4.84
CA ASN A 46 16.44 -14.41 -4.46
C ASN A 46 16.66 -13.38 -3.34
N ILE A 47 15.61 -12.82 -2.76
CA ILE A 47 15.70 -11.94 -1.58
C ILE A 47 16.19 -12.77 -0.39
N ALA A 48 17.40 -12.47 0.08
CA ALA A 48 18.01 -13.17 1.22
C ALA A 48 18.01 -12.33 2.50
N LYS A 49 17.91 -11.01 2.39
CA LYS A 49 17.97 -10.08 3.51
C LYS A 49 17.13 -8.83 3.28
N LYS A 50 16.91 -8.08 4.36
CA LYS A 50 16.06 -6.88 4.37
C LYS A 50 16.51 -5.79 3.42
N GLU A 51 17.80 -5.61 3.26
CA GLU A 51 18.38 -4.64 2.35
C GLU A 51 17.96 -4.90 0.91
N ASP A 52 17.86 -6.19 0.52
CA ASP A 52 17.40 -6.58 -0.80
C ASP A 52 15.94 -6.17 -1.01
N ILE A 53 15.11 -6.34 0.02
CA ILE A 53 13.69 -5.93 -0.02
C ILE A 53 13.58 -4.41 -0.19
N VAL A 54 14.31 -3.63 0.59
CA VAL A 54 14.27 -2.16 0.51
C VAL A 54 14.81 -1.65 -0.83
N ASN A 55 15.78 -2.34 -1.41
CA ASN A 55 16.30 -2.02 -2.74
C ASN A 55 15.24 -2.22 -3.83
N ILE A 56 14.40 -3.25 -3.71
CA ILE A 56 13.31 -3.53 -4.65
C ILE A 56 12.09 -2.67 -4.33
N PHE A 57 11.77 -2.53 -3.04
CA PHE A 57 10.60 -1.80 -2.53
C PHE A 57 11.04 -0.63 -1.62
N PRO A 58 11.44 0.53 -2.18
CA PRO A 58 11.94 1.66 -1.38
C PRO A 58 10.90 2.27 -0.41
N SER A 59 9.64 1.95 -0.63
CA SER A 59 8.54 2.36 0.26
C SER A 59 8.50 1.58 1.57
N PHE A 60 9.21 0.44 1.70
CA PHE A 60 9.22 -0.34 2.93
C PHE A 60 10.17 0.27 3.97
N SER A 61 9.76 0.15 5.24
CA SER A 61 10.58 0.51 6.39
C SER A 61 10.55 -0.61 7.42
N PHE A 62 11.72 -1.12 7.74
CA PHE A 62 11.91 -2.16 8.75
C PHE A 62 12.22 -1.52 10.10
N THR A 63 11.30 -1.63 11.05
CA THR A 63 11.46 -1.06 12.41
C THR A 63 12.12 -2.02 13.39
N LYS A 64 12.17 -3.33 13.06
CA LYS A 64 12.74 -4.39 13.90
C LYS A 64 13.71 -5.25 13.09
N THR A 65 14.62 -5.90 13.80
CA THR A 65 15.45 -6.94 13.21
C THR A 65 14.66 -8.26 13.26
N TYR A 66 14.16 -8.68 12.10
CA TYR A 66 13.54 -9.99 11.96
C TYR A 66 14.58 -11.06 11.70
N PRO A 67 14.40 -12.29 12.22
CA PRO A 67 15.21 -13.46 11.83
C PRO A 67 15.09 -13.74 10.32
N THR A 68 16.03 -14.50 9.77
CA THR A 68 16.04 -14.90 8.35
C THR A 68 14.77 -15.65 7.96
N GLU A 69 14.26 -16.49 8.86
CA GLU A 69 13.02 -17.27 8.66
C GLU A 69 11.80 -16.38 8.38
N GLU A 70 11.73 -15.21 9.03
CA GLU A 70 10.66 -14.26 8.76
C GLU A 70 10.82 -13.57 7.38
N THR A 71 12.05 -13.46 6.86
CA THR A 71 12.30 -12.95 5.51
C THR A 71 11.79 -13.94 4.46
N GLU A 72 11.97 -15.25 4.65
CA GLU A 72 11.41 -16.28 3.77
C GLU A 72 9.88 -16.21 3.72
N GLY A 73 9.24 -16.12 4.88
CA GLY A 73 7.78 -15.94 4.95
C GLY A 73 7.28 -14.67 4.26
N LEU A 74 8.05 -13.58 4.30
CA LEU A 74 7.74 -12.36 3.57
C LEU A 74 7.88 -12.54 2.05
N VAL A 75 8.92 -13.23 1.59
CA VAL A 75 9.13 -13.55 0.17
C VAL A 75 7.96 -14.37 -0.37
N ASP A 76 7.57 -15.43 0.32
CA ASP A 76 6.44 -16.26 -0.06
C ASP A 76 5.14 -15.46 -0.12
N PHE A 77 4.94 -14.56 0.84
CA PHE A 77 3.78 -13.68 0.85
C PHE A 77 3.78 -12.69 -0.32
N LEU A 78 4.91 -12.06 -0.64
CA LEU A 78 5.02 -11.17 -1.79
C LEU A 78 4.69 -11.88 -3.10
N LEU A 79 5.21 -13.09 -3.28
CA LEU A 79 4.91 -13.92 -4.45
C LEU A 79 3.43 -14.33 -4.50
N TYR A 80 2.85 -14.67 -3.36
CA TYR A 80 1.43 -14.97 -3.26
C TYR A 80 0.57 -13.77 -3.66
N VAL A 81 0.83 -12.59 -3.10
CA VAL A 81 0.10 -11.34 -3.43
C VAL A 81 0.26 -11.02 -4.92
N LYS A 82 1.48 -11.12 -5.46
CA LYS A 82 1.73 -10.89 -6.88
C LYS A 82 0.88 -11.80 -7.76
N ARG A 83 0.89 -13.10 -7.52
CA ARG A 83 0.10 -14.10 -8.29
C ARG A 83 -1.39 -13.83 -8.19
N THR A 84 -1.86 -13.42 -7.01
CA THR A 84 -3.28 -13.09 -6.79
C THR A 84 -3.70 -11.82 -7.53
N LEU A 85 -2.80 -10.85 -7.69
CA LEU A 85 -3.07 -9.59 -8.40
C LEU A 85 -2.86 -9.70 -9.92
N GLN A 86 -2.03 -10.65 -10.36
CA GLN A 86 -1.64 -10.76 -11.76
C GLN A 86 -2.84 -11.09 -12.65
N GLY A 87 -3.08 -10.23 -13.65
CA GLY A 87 -4.21 -10.39 -14.57
C GLY A 87 -5.56 -9.90 -14.03
N HIS A 88 -5.62 -9.45 -12.79
CA HIS A 88 -6.82 -8.92 -12.16
C HIS A 88 -6.82 -7.40 -12.08
N ARG A 89 -8.00 -6.79 -12.07
CA ARG A 89 -8.15 -5.37 -11.74
C ARG A 89 -8.12 -5.22 -10.24
N TYR A 90 -7.51 -4.16 -9.76
CA TYR A 90 -7.49 -3.85 -8.33
C TYR A 90 -7.81 -2.39 -8.06
N LYS A 91 -8.22 -2.11 -6.84
CA LYS A 91 -8.45 -0.78 -6.32
C LYS A 91 -7.88 -0.69 -4.90
N ILE A 92 -7.19 0.40 -4.62
CA ILE A 92 -6.69 0.66 -3.27
C ILE A 92 -7.77 1.42 -2.49
N LEU A 93 -8.18 0.85 -1.37
CA LEU A 93 -9.18 1.41 -0.47
C LEU A 93 -8.51 1.83 0.84
N ASN A 94 -8.84 3.01 1.35
CA ASN A 94 -8.49 3.36 2.72
C ASN A 94 -9.39 2.60 3.72
N PHE A 95 -9.07 2.68 5.01
CA PHE A 95 -9.84 2.03 6.08
C PHE A 95 -11.34 2.35 6.01
N LYS A 96 -11.71 3.62 5.79
CA LYS A 96 -13.11 4.04 5.75
C LYS A 96 -13.88 3.46 4.57
N GLU A 97 -13.25 3.40 3.40
CA GLU A 97 -13.80 2.82 2.19
C GLU A 97 -13.96 1.30 2.34
N ALA A 98 -12.91 0.63 2.84
CA ALA A 98 -12.92 -0.80 3.10
C ALA A 98 -13.97 -1.18 4.16
N ASN A 99 -14.05 -0.42 5.25
CA ASN A 99 -15.02 -0.69 6.32
C ASN A 99 -16.48 -0.58 5.85
N LYS A 100 -16.79 0.33 4.93
CA LYS A 100 -18.12 0.41 4.33
C LYS A 100 -18.47 -0.85 3.55
N LYS A 101 -17.49 -1.42 2.86
CA LYS A 101 -17.67 -2.60 2.01
C LYS A 101 -17.73 -3.87 2.84
N LEU A 102 -16.91 -3.99 3.87
CA LEU A 102 -16.78 -5.17 4.75
C LEU A 102 -17.77 -5.21 5.91
N LYS A 103 -18.72 -4.29 5.99
CA LYS A 103 -19.67 -4.20 7.12
C LYS A 103 -20.36 -5.52 7.46
N ARG A 104 -20.62 -6.35 6.46
CA ARG A 104 -21.30 -7.66 6.62
C ARG A 104 -20.37 -8.77 7.14
N GLU A 105 -19.06 -8.57 7.04
CA GLU A 105 -18.04 -9.58 7.35
C GLU A 105 -17.23 -9.25 8.62
N GLY A 106 -17.71 -8.29 9.42
CA GLY A 106 -17.03 -7.89 10.65
C GLY A 106 -16.28 -6.57 10.55
N GLY A 107 -16.27 -5.93 9.37
CA GLY A 107 -15.65 -4.62 9.14
C GLY A 107 -14.14 -4.70 8.86
N ALA A 108 -13.58 -3.56 8.49
CA ALA A 108 -12.14 -3.41 8.31
C ALA A 108 -11.42 -3.35 9.67
N ILE A 109 -10.16 -3.77 9.71
CA ILE A 109 -9.32 -3.74 10.90
C ILE A 109 -8.41 -2.52 10.82
N ALA A 110 -8.37 -1.74 11.89
CA ALA A 110 -7.48 -0.60 12.04
C ALA A 110 -6.13 -1.03 12.65
N SER A 111 -5.08 -0.26 12.39
CA SER A 111 -3.81 -0.33 13.09
C SER A 111 -3.68 0.86 14.04
N ASP A 112 -2.98 0.67 15.14
CA ASP A 112 -2.56 1.73 16.08
C ASP A 112 -1.23 2.39 15.67
N LYS A 113 -0.57 1.86 14.62
CA LYS A 113 0.76 2.29 14.18
C LYS A 113 0.77 3.04 12.85
N GLY A 114 -0.36 3.13 12.17
CA GLY A 114 -0.46 3.81 10.89
C GLY A 114 -1.80 3.61 10.22
N ASP A 115 -1.96 4.21 9.06
CA ASP A 115 -3.16 4.11 8.26
C ASP A 115 -3.16 2.80 7.45
N VAL A 116 -4.28 2.08 7.48
CA VAL A 116 -4.43 0.79 6.79
C VAL A 116 -5.03 1.02 5.41
N TYR A 117 -4.38 0.46 4.41
CA TYR A 117 -4.86 0.41 3.04
C TYR A 117 -5.11 -1.03 2.61
N TYR A 118 -6.19 -1.25 1.89
CA TYR A 118 -6.64 -2.54 1.41
C TYR A 118 -6.58 -2.57 -0.11
N ILE A 119 -6.10 -3.66 -0.66
CA ILE A 119 -6.07 -3.89 -2.11
C ILE A 119 -7.28 -4.75 -2.46
N ASP A 120 -8.29 -4.12 -3.06
CA ASP A 120 -9.54 -4.74 -3.48
C ASP A 120 -9.39 -5.31 -4.89
N ILE A 121 -9.44 -6.62 -5.02
CA ILE A 121 -9.25 -7.32 -6.29
C ILE A 121 -10.62 -7.60 -6.90
N ASP A 122 -10.82 -7.16 -8.14
CA ASP A 122 -12.05 -7.31 -8.94
C ASP A 122 -13.35 -6.86 -8.26
N GLY A 123 -13.24 -6.25 -7.09
CA GLY A 123 -14.39 -5.85 -6.32
C GLY A 123 -15.00 -6.94 -5.43
N ASP A 124 -14.39 -8.12 -5.34
CA ASP A 124 -14.94 -9.30 -4.69
C ASP A 124 -14.71 -9.34 -3.17
N GLY A 125 -14.02 -8.35 -2.62
CA GLY A 125 -13.79 -8.30 -1.18
C GLY A 125 -12.68 -9.22 -0.67
N VAL A 126 -11.80 -9.71 -1.54
CA VAL A 126 -10.62 -10.50 -1.15
C VAL A 126 -9.51 -9.57 -0.64
N PHE A 127 -9.82 -8.82 0.42
CA PHE A 127 -8.95 -7.77 0.93
C PHE A 127 -7.90 -8.25 1.92
N PHE A 128 -8.17 -9.38 2.55
CA PHE A 128 -7.50 -9.77 3.79
C PHE A 128 -6.02 -10.12 3.61
N TYR A 129 -5.62 -10.43 2.39
CA TYR A 129 -4.27 -10.91 2.10
C TYR A 129 -3.35 -9.85 1.51
N ALA A 130 -3.87 -8.68 1.22
CA ALA A 130 -3.09 -7.65 0.55
C ALA A 130 -3.19 -6.26 1.23
N ALA A 131 -3.61 -6.23 2.50
CA ALA A 131 -3.64 -5.00 3.27
C ALA A 131 -2.22 -4.59 3.72
N VAL A 132 -1.96 -3.30 3.73
CA VAL A 132 -0.70 -2.71 4.18
C VAL A 132 -0.95 -1.61 5.21
N VAL A 133 0.00 -1.40 6.12
CA VAL A 133 0.00 -0.28 7.06
C VAL A 133 1.06 0.72 6.61
N VAL A 134 0.65 1.97 6.47
CA VAL A 134 1.52 3.09 6.09
C VAL A 134 1.63 4.05 7.27
N ASP A 135 2.85 4.38 7.67
CA ASP A 135 3.13 5.30 8.77
C ASP A 135 3.01 6.78 8.37
N ASP A 136 3.28 7.67 9.31
CA ASP A 136 3.23 9.13 9.10
C ASP A 136 4.33 9.64 8.17
N ASP A 137 5.42 8.89 8.00
CA ASP A 137 6.52 9.19 7.07
C ASP A 137 6.26 8.65 5.66
N ASN A 138 5.05 8.13 5.41
CA ASN A 138 4.64 7.50 4.16
C ASN A 138 5.49 6.26 3.82
N LYS A 139 5.81 5.45 4.82
CA LYS A 139 6.50 4.18 4.65
C LYS A 139 5.56 3.03 4.97
N ILE A 140 5.67 1.95 4.21
CA ILE A 140 4.98 0.68 4.52
C ILE A 140 5.75 0.01 5.65
N ILE A 141 5.11 -0.09 6.81
CA ILE A 141 5.68 -0.67 8.03
C ILE A 141 5.10 -2.05 8.35
N SER A 142 4.08 -2.46 7.64
CA SER A 142 3.47 -3.77 7.83
C SER A 142 2.70 -4.19 6.59
N ILE A 143 2.67 -5.50 6.38
CA ILE A 143 1.78 -6.16 5.43
C ILE A 143 0.95 -7.22 6.17
N ALA A 144 -0.26 -7.48 5.70
CA ALA A 144 -1.10 -8.54 6.28
C ALA A 144 -0.63 -9.90 5.77
N ILE A 145 -0.26 -10.77 6.69
CA ILE A 145 0.12 -12.17 6.42
C ILE A 145 -1.00 -13.10 6.89
N GLY A 146 -2.12 -13.09 6.22
CA GLY A 146 -3.18 -14.06 6.49
C GLY A 146 -3.92 -13.88 7.82
N MET A 147 -4.86 -14.79 8.08
CA MET A 147 -5.60 -14.83 9.34
C MET A 147 -4.73 -15.42 10.44
N CYS A 148 -4.61 -14.70 11.56
CA CYS A 148 -4.14 -15.33 12.80
C CYS A 148 -5.04 -16.52 13.16
N LEU A 149 -4.54 -17.41 14.00
CA LEU A 149 -5.30 -18.53 14.61
C LEU A 149 -6.62 -18.10 15.29
N ASN A 150 -6.80 -16.80 15.50
CA ASN A 150 -8.09 -16.23 15.89
C ASN A 150 -8.78 -15.69 14.64
N PRO A 151 -9.88 -16.29 14.15
CA PRO A 151 -10.57 -15.92 12.91
C PRO A 151 -11.15 -14.49 12.90
N LYS A 152 -11.03 -13.76 14.00
CA LYS A 152 -11.49 -12.37 14.15
C LYS A 152 -10.38 -11.33 14.14
N ARG A 153 -9.10 -11.72 13.93
CA ARG A 153 -7.97 -10.79 13.90
C ARG A 153 -7.10 -11.01 12.68
N LEU A 154 -6.90 -9.96 11.90
CA LEU A 154 -5.79 -9.88 10.96
C LEU A 154 -4.51 -9.71 11.77
N CYS A 155 -3.52 -10.54 11.49
CA CYS A 155 -2.18 -10.32 11.98
C CYS A 155 -1.41 -9.50 10.97
N PHE A 156 -1.04 -8.29 11.37
CA PHE A 156 -0.07 -7.54 10.63
C PHE A 156 1.34 -8.03 10.98
N LEU A 157 2.09 -8.45 9.98
CA LEU A 157 3.52 -8.58 10.11
C LEU A 157 4.11 -7.17 10.05
N TYR A 158 4.55 -6.64 11.17
CA TYR A 158 5.29 -5.39 11.20
C TYR A 158 6.74 -5.66 10.76
N LEU A 159 7.15 -4.90 9.75
CA LEU A 159 8.48 -4.97 9.13
C LEU A 159 9.57 -4.38 10.01
#